data_473a1058ff115e6accb3af6f14312f35
#
_entry.id   473a1058ff115e6accb3af6f14312f35
#
_cell.length_a   1.000
_cell.length_b   1.000
_cell.length_c   1.000
_cell.angle_alpha   90.00
_cell.angle_beta   90.00
_cell.angle_gamma   90.00
#
_symmetry.space_group_name_H-M   'P 1'
#
loop_
_entity.id
_entity.type
_entity.pdbx_description
1 polymer ?
#
loop_
_entity_poly.entity_id
_entity_poly.type
_entity_poly.pdbx_seq_one_letter_code
_entity_poly.pdbx_strand_id
1 'polypeptide(L)'
;MASTYSDRLKLELQATGENAGTWGDKTNTNLQVLDAFAAGYLTKSVAGSSDVTLTTANASATSEASNKVIELTGTLTGNITVFIPAKENNYIFFNNTSGSHTLTIAATGHTANGVAITQGGHAEVYCDGSADFNVVNVFSSMGTISAKVLNMTGNIAVTDNNYINVGTGTDLQIYHDGTDSYIENNTGELNVKANNITIQSDTGETFLTMDVNDGVDIFHDNVKKFETTSAGATVTGALTVSTTVAATNIGNITSRNLITTTSTSAPSSGTGSNGDFYLIHDA
;
A
#
# COMPACT_ATOMS: atom_id res chain seq x y z
N MET A 1 48.38 6.52 35.81
CA MET A 1 47.04 5.90 35.75
C MET A 1 46.93 5.26 34.38
N ALA A 2 46.33 4.11 34.31
CA ALA A 2 46.12 3.46 33.00
C ALA A 2 45.03 4.20 32.20
N SER A 3 45.15 4.26 30.87
CA SER A 3 44.12 4.76 29.98
C SER A 3 42.82 4.00 30.18
N THR A 4 41.72 4.71 29.99
CA THR A 4 40.36 4.12 29.93
C THR A 4 39.80 4.23 28.50
N TYR A 5 38.59 3.74 28.28
CA TYR A 5 37.99 3.75 26.96
C TYR A 5 36.60 4.35 27.01
N SER A 6 36.22 5.07 25.95
CA SER A 6 34.88 5.58 25.82
C SER A 6 33.88 4.41 25.70
N ASP A 7 32.68 4.59 26.22
CA ASP A 7 31.70 3.48 26.34
C ASP A 7 31.17 3.04 24.97
N ARG A 8 30.89 3.97 24.07
CA ARG A 8 30.26 3.71 22.78
C ARG A 8 31.26 3.26 21.69
N LEU A 9 32.22 4.12 21.38
CA LEU A 9 33.15 3.91 20.26
C LEU A 9 34.48 3.28 20.68
N LYS A 10 34.66 3.01 21.97
CA LYS A 10 35.90 2.40 22.52
C LYS A 10 37.18 3.20 22.23
N LEU A 11 37.05 4.54 22.13
CA LEU A 11 38.19 5.45 21.98
C LEU A 11 39.04 5.40 23.22
N GLU A 12 40.37 5.42 23.08
CA GLU A 12 41.27 5.49 24.19
C GLU A 12 41.27 6.91 24.84
N LEU A 13 40.87 6.95 26.08
CA LEU A 13 40.91 8.18 26.91
C LEU A 13 42.21 8.19 27.67
N GLN A 14 43.22 8.89 27.13
CA GLN A 14 44.57 8.87 27.60
C GLN A 14 44.67 9.54 28.99
N ALA A 15 45.29 8.86 29.93
CA ALA A 15 45.59 9.45 31.23
C ALA A 15 46.79 10.40 31.16
N THR A 16 46.83 11.41 32.04
CA THR A 16 47.94 12.37 32.09
C THR A 16 49.25 11.65 32.37
N GLY A 17 50.27 11.88 31.54
CA GLY A 17 51.60 11.30 31.65
C GLY A 17 51.73 9.87 31.08
N GLU A 18 50.64 9.30 30.54
CA GLU A 18 50.66 8.01 29.84
C GLU A 18 50.96 8.20 28.33
N ASN A 19 51.35 7.11 27.67
CA ASN A 19 51.66 7.10 26.24
C ASN A 19 52.82 8.04 25.81
N ALA A 20 53.77 8.31 26.69
CA ALA A 20 54.96 9.11 26.34
C ALA A 20 55.68 8.47 25.14
N GLY A 21 55.80 9.22 24.05
CA GLY A 21 56.41 8.77 22.79
C GLY A 21 55.45 8.04 21.84
N THR A 22 54.24 7.64 22.29
CA THR A 22 53.24 6.93 21.46
C THR A 22 51.88 7.61 21.42
N TRP A 23 51.72 8.78 22.04
CA TRP A 23 50.43 9.50 22.09
C TRP A 23 49.89 9.84 20.69
N GLY A 24 50.78 10.11 19.71
CA GLY A 24 50.41 10.38 18.33
C GLY A 24 49.73 9.18 17.68
N ASP A 25 50.28 7.99 17.89
CA ASP A 25 49.71 6.72 17.38
C ASP A 25 48.32 6.46 17.99
N LYS A 26 48.17 6.72 19.29
CA LYS A 26 46.90 6.59 20.01
C LYS A 26 45.87 7.59 19.52
N THR A 27 46.27 8.82 19.30
CA THR A 27 45.41 9.87 18.76
C THR A 27 44.97 9.51 17.32
N ASN A 28 45.92 9.08 16.49
CA ASN A 28 45.62 8.67 15.11
C ASN A 28 44.68 7.46 15.06
N THR A 29 44.86 6.48 15.94
CA THR A 29 43.94 5.34 16.06
C THR A 29 42.52 5.79 16.43
N ASN A 30 42.39 6.71 17.40
CA ASN A 30 41.11 7.29 17.79
C ASN A 30 40.44 8.04 16.61
N LEU A 31 41.23 8.82 15.84
CA LEU A 31 40.72 9.51 14.65
C LEU A 31 40.27 8.52 13.57
N GLN A 32 40.98 7.40 13.38
CA GLN A 32 40.57 6.35 12.46
C GLN A 32 39.22 5.68 12.88
N VAL A 33 39.03 5.47 14.19
CA VAL A 33 37.73 4.96 14.70
C VAL A 33 36.61 5.97 14.44
N LEU A 34 36.87 7.27 14.62
CA LEU A 34 35.90 8.31 14.33
C LEU A 34 35.61 8.42 12.82
N ASP A 35 36.62 8.27 11.97
CA ASP A 35 36.47 8.26 10.52
C ASP A 35 35.59 7.08 10.06
N ALA A 36 35.88 5.87 10.59
CA ALA A 36 35.04 4.70 10.33
C ALA A 36 33.59 4.89 10.81
N PHE A 37 33.39 5.50 11.96
CA PHE A 37 32.06 5.80 12.48
C PHE A 37 31.33 6.84 11.62
N ALA A 38 32.03 7.82 11.09
CA ALA A 38 31.41 8.88 10.29
C ALA A 38 31.09 8.44 8.86
N ALA A 39 31.98 7.65 8.21
CA ALA A 39 31.90 7.36 6.78
C ALA A 39 32.38 5.93 6.41
N GLY A 40 32.73 5.09 7.38
CA GLY A 40 33.25 3.75 7.13
C GLY A 40 32.19 2.84 6.47
N TYR A 41 32.65 2.05 5.49
CA TYR A 41 31.87 1.03 4.81
C TYR A 41 32.53 -0.33 5.02
N LEU A 42 31.75 -1.28 5.55
CA LEU A 42 32.20 -2.65 5.76
C LEU A 42 31.36 -3.61 4.91
N THR A 43 32.01 -4.47 4.12
CA THR A 43 31.36 -5.64 3.54
C THR A 43 31.67 -6.87 4.39
N LYS A 44 30.64 -7.53 4.95
CA LYS A 44 30.74 -8.68 5.85
C LYS A 44 29.98 -9.86 5.28
N SER A 45 30.68 -10.99 5.07
CA SER A 45 30.00 -12.25 4.75
C SER A 45 29.33 -12.83 6.01
N VAL A 46 28.05 -13.17 5.88
CA VAL A 46 27.23 -13.82 6.91
C VAL A 46 26.59 -15.11 6.36
N ALA A 47 27.25 -15.75 5.40
CA ALA A 47 26.77 -16.97 4.76
C ALA A 47 26.53 -18.09 5.78
N GLY A 48 25.50 -18.91 5.53
CA GLY A 48 25.15 -20.05 6.38
C GLY A 48 23.89 -19.84 7.20
N SER A 49 23.81 -20.51 8.34
CA SER A 49 22.65 -20.51 9.24
C SER A 49 23.00 -20.15 10.69
N SER A 50 24.22 -19.65 10.92
CA SER A 50 24.69 -19.31 12.27
C SER A 50 24.62 -17.80 12.48
N ASP A 51 24.23 -17.40 13.67
CA ASP A 51 24.25 -16.00 14.10
C ASP A 51 25.68 -15.44 14.06
N VAL A 52 25.80 -14.16 13.76
CA VAL A 52 27.07 -13.44 13.62
C VAL A 52 27.11 -12.26 14.58
N THR A 53 28.21 -12.12 15.33
CA THR A 53 28.44 -10.95 16.16
C THR A 53 29.48 -10.06 15.52
N LEU A 54 29.16 -8.77 15.32
CA LEU A 54 30.14 -7.79 14.85
C LEU A 54 31.20 -7.54 15.90
N THR A 55 32.47 -7.64 15.49
CA THR A 55 33.59 -7.43 16.39
C THR A 55 33.67 -6.00 16.88
N THR A 56 34.03 -5.84 18.15
CA THR A 56 34.34 -4.56 18.78
C THR A 56 35.53 -4.74 19.73
N ALA A 57 36.50 -3.83 19.69
CA ALA A 57 37.67 -3.85 20.55
C ALA A 57 38.06 -2.43 20.94
N ASN A 58 38.71 -2.33 22.09
CA ASN A 58 39.19 -1.04 22.60
C ASN A 58 40.29 -0.46 21.69
N ALA A 59 40.19 0.80 21.36
CA ALA A 59 41.11 1.54 20.50
C ALA A 59 41.46 0.77 19.20
N SER A 60 40.48 0.26 18.52
CA SER A 60 40.68 -0.53 17.31
C SER A 60 39.94 0.06 16.11
N ALA A 61 40.71 0.56 15.15
CA ALA A 61 40.18 1.04 13.87
C ALA A 61 39.64 -0.08 12.98
N THR A 62 39.89 -1.36 13.31
CA THR A 62 39.43 -2.53 12.57
C THR A 62 38.18 -3.18 13.17
N SER A 63 37.60 -2.59 14.20
CA SER A 63 36.33 -3.05 14.77
C SER A 63 35.21 -2.99 13.73
N GLU A 64 34.56 -4.09 13.45
CA GLU A 64 33.47 -4.16 12.45
C GLU A 64 32.32 -3.24 12.84
N ALA A 65 31.96 -3.22 14.13
CA ALA A 65 30.90 -2.38 14.68
C ALA A 65 31.25 -0.88 14.75
N SER A 66 32.43 -0.47 14.32
CA SER A 66 32.79 0.95 14.20
C SER A 66 32.40 1.57 12.87
N ASN A 67 32.01 0.76 11.88
CA ASN A 67 31.65 1.27 10.56
C ASN A 67 30.21 1.83 10.53
N LYS A 68 30.01 2.94 9.81
CA LYS A 68 28.70 3.57 9.64
C LYS A 68 27.78 2.74 8.76
N VAL A 69 28.30 2.20 7.67
CA VAL A 69 27.54 1.39 6.71
C VAL A 69 28.08 -0.03 6.72
N ILE A 70 27.19 -1.00 6.83
CA ILE A 70 27.55 -2.42 6.87
C ILE A 70 26.73 -3.17 5.85
N GLU A 71 27.40 -3.64 4.80
CA GLU A 71 26.85 -4.53 3.80
C GLU A 71 27.00 -5.97 4.24
N LEU A 72 25.90 -6.70 4.36
CA LEU A 72 25.86 -8.11 4.72
C LEU A 72 25.67 -8.94 3.46
N THR A 73 26.61 -9.86 3.20
CA THR A 73 26.68 -10.66 1.96
C THR A 73 26.70 -12.15 2.23
N GLY A 74 26.51 -12.94 1.19
CA GLY A 74 26.59 -14.41 1.22
C GLY A 74 25.22 -15.09 1.12
N THR A 75 25.23 -16.41 0.96
CA THR A 75 23.99 -17.20 0.85
C THR A 75 23.57 -17.72 2.21
N LEU A 76 22.39 -17.36 2.65
CA LEU A 76 21.79 -17.86 3.89
C LEU A 76 21.16 -19.23 3.65
N THR A 77 21.40 -20.14 4.58
CA THR A 77 20.81 -21.49 4.62
C THR A 77 19.89 -21.71 5.81
N GLY A 78 19.70 -20.68 6.64
CA GLY A 78 18.78 -20.58 7.76
C GLY A 78 18.58 -19.12 8.19
N ASN A 79 17.58 -18.87 9.02
CA ASN A 79 17.38 -17.53 9.62
C ASN A 79 18.55 -17.24 10.55
N ILE A 80 19.07 -16.00 10.48
CA ILE A 80 20.20 -15.56 11.30
C ILE A 80 19.93 -14.23 11.97
N THR A 81 20.65 -14.00 13.08
CA THR A 81 20.75 -12.70 13.73
C THR A 81 22.17 -12.17 13.60
N VAL A 82 22.31 -10.92 13.19
CA VAL A 82 23.58 -10.17 13.25
C VAL A 82 23.55 -9.28 14.49
N PHE A 83 24.44 -9.55 15.43
CA PHE A 83 24.50 -8.83 16.68
C PHE A 83 25.42 -7.63 16.60
N ILE A 84 24.90 -6.46 17.00
CA ILE A 84 25.63 -5.23 17.25
C ILE A 84 25.90 -5.10 18.76
N PRO A 85 26.88 -4.27 19.19
CA PRO A 85 27.10 -3.98 20.60
C PRO A 85 25.83 -3.44 21.27
N ALA A 86 25.54 -3.90 22.49
CA ALA A 86 24.45 -3.37 23.32
C ALA A 86 24.82 -1.99 23.89
N LYS A 87 24.85 -0.98 23.04
CA LYS A 87 25.17 0.42 23.32
C LYS A 87 24.41 1.33 22.37
N GLU A 88 24.10 2.54 22.82
CA GLU A 88 23.50 3.57 21.96
C GLU A 88 24.42 3.82 20.76
N ASN A 89 23.90 3.52 19.59
CA ASN A 89 24.59 3.79 18.33
C ASN A 89 23.59 3.67 17.16
N ASN A 90 23.94 4.23 16.00
CA ASN A 90 23.16 4.07 14.79
C ASN A 90 24.02 3.52 13.65
N TYR A 91 23.40 2.71 12.82
CA TYR A 91 24.02 2.02 11.68
C TYR A 91 23.12 2.08 10.46
N ILE A 92 23.73 2.01 9.30
CA ILE A 92 23.03 1.72 8.04
C ILE A 92 23.40 0.32 7.59
N PHE A 93 22.44 -0.59 7.56
CA PHE A 93 22.65 -1.93 7.05
C PHE A 93 22.10 -2.08 5.64
N PHE A 94 22.85 -2.79 4.79
CA PHE A 94 22.41 -3.27 3.49
C PHE A 94 22.40 -4.80 3.51
N ASN A 95 21.23 -5.41 3.37
CA ASN A 95 21.08 -6.86 3.26
C ASN A 95 21.27 -7.31 1.80
N ASN A 96 22.52 -7.51 1.39
CA ASN A 96 22.90 -8.04 0.07
C ASN A 96 23.15 -9.56 0.13
N THR A 97 22.39 -10.28 0.97
CA THR A 97 22.44 -11.73 1.04
C THR A 97 21.52 -12.36 0.00
N SER A 98 21.69 -13.67 -0.22
CA SER A 98 20.80 -14.51 -1.02
C SER A 98 20.25 -15.66 -0.17
N GLY A 99 19.25 -16.42 -0.70
CA GLY A 99 18.55 -17.47 0.03
C GLY A 99 17.24 -16.95 0.64
N SER A 100 16.24 -17.82 0.82
CA SER A 100 14.89 -17.44 1.30
C SER A 100 14.81 -17.49 2.82
N HIS A 101 15.69 -16.74 3.51
CA HIS A 101 15.80 -16.73 4.97
C HIS A 101 15.78 -15.30 5.53
N THR A 102 15.36 -15.17 6.79
CA THR A 102 15.30 -13.89 7.49
C THR A 102 16.66 -13.53 8.06
N LEU A 103 17.06 -12.27 7.87
CA LEU A 103 18.19 -11.64 8.51
C LEU A 103 17.67 -10.57 9.48
N THR A 104 18.04 -10.70 10.76
CA THR A 104 17.63 -9.78 11.83
C THR A 104 18.86 -9.07 12.40
N ILE A 105 18.78 -7.77 12.66
CA ILE A 105 19.77 -7.02 13.41
C ILE A 105 19.28 -6.86 14.84
N ALA A 106 20.05 -7.27 15.81
CA ALA A 106 19.70 -7.15 17.23
C ALA A 106 20.92 -6.75 18.07
N ALA A 107 20.71 -6.23 19.26
CA ALA A 107 21.78 -5.98 20.22
C ALA A 107 22.23 -7.30 20.87
N THR A 108 23.51 -7.41 21.20
CA THR A 108 24.07 -8.60 21.86
C THR A 108 23.32 -8.91 23.16
N GLY A 109 22.79 -10.12 23.25
CA GLY A 109 21.99 -10.58 24.40
C GLY A 109 20.51 -10.22 24.35
N HIS A 110 20.02 -9.51 23.30
CA HIS A 110 18.64 -8.99 23.20
C HIS A 110 18.00 -9.36 21.88
N THR A 111 17.90 -10.66 21.55
CA THR A 111 17.39 -11.17 20.27
C THR A 111 15.92 -10.82 19.98
N ALA A 112 15.10 -10.67 21.04
CA ALA A 112 13.66 -10.39 20.88
C ALA A 112 13.37 -8.97 20.35
N ASN A 113 14.33 -8.05 20.48
CA ASN A 113 14.16 -6.61 20.19
C ASN A 113 14.91 -6.21 18.91
N GLY A 114 14.93 -7.06 17.91
CA GLY A 114 15.65 -6.84 16.66
C GLY A 114 14.78 -6.36 15.50
N VAL A 115 15.45 -5.89 14.44
CA VAL A 115 14.84 -5.44 13.18
C VAL A 115 15.21 -6.41 12.07
N ALA A 116 14.21 -7.00 11.41
CA ALA A 116 14.41 -7.79 10.21
C ALA A 116 14.61 -6.87 9.00
N ILE A 117 15.59 -7.19 8.15
CA ILE A 117 15.88 -6.46 6.92
C ILE A 117 15.65 -7.41 5.74
N THR A 118 14.75 -7.05 4.82
CA THR A 118 14.48 -7.83 3.61
C THR A 118 15.71 -7.89 2.70
N GLN A 119 15.85 -8.97 1.93
CA GLN A 119 16.92 -9.09 0.93
C GLN A 119 16.84 -7.97 -0.12
N GLY A 120 18.00 -7.39 -0.46
CA GLY A 120 18.12 -6.20 -1.30
C GLY A 120 17.73 -4.90 -0.61
N GLY A 121 17.25 -4.96 0.63
CA GLY A 121 16.79 -3.81 1.41
C GLY A 121 17.91 -3.14 2.21
N HIS A 122 17.69 -1.86 2.49
CA HIS A 122 18.51 -1.06 3.40
C HIS A 122 17.69 -0.68 4.62
N ALA A 123 18.33 -0.58 5.79
CA ALA A 123 17.71 -0.04 6.98
C ALA A 123 18.69 0.84 7.75
N GLU A 124 18.28 2.03 8.14
CA GLU A 124 18.96 2.76 9.19
C GLU A 124 18.38 2.30 10.52
N VAL A 125 19.21 1.75 11.37
CA VAL A 125 18.79 1.22 12.67
C VAL A 125 19.49 1.98 13.79
N TYR A 126 18.78 2.15 14.89
CA TYR A 126 19.27 2.77 16.10
C TYR A 126 19.10 1.81 17.27
N CYS A 127 20.18 1.59 18.04
CA CYS A 127 20.10 0.91 19.33
C CYS A 127 19.92 1.96 20.43
N ASP A 128 18.85 1.88 21.21
CA ASP A 128 18.39 2.95 22.10
C ASP A 128 19.15 3.01 23.44
N GLY A 129 20.02 2.04 23.72
CA GLY A 129 20.75 1.96 24.97
C GLY A 129 19.88 1.79 26.22
N SER A 130 18.58 1.53 26.08
CA SER A 130 17.67 1.21 27.18
C SER A 130 18.06 -0.11 27.87
N ALA A 131 17.40 -0.46 28.96
CA ALA A 131 17.65 -1.73 29.65
C ALA A 131 17.42 -2.96 28.73
N ASP A 132 16.54 -2.84 27.74
CA ASP A 132 16.21 -3.89 26.78
C ASP A 132 17.01 -3.79 25.48
N PHE A 133 17.80 -2.72 25.28
CA PHE A 133 18.59 -2.44 24.09
C PHE A 133 17.83 -2.70 22.79
N ASN A 134 16.69 -2.02 22.62
CA ASN A 134 15.88 -2.14 21.43
C ASN A 134 16.64 -1.65 20.20
N VAL A 135 16.63 -2.45 19.15
CA VAL A 135 17.08 -2.04 17.82
C VAL A 135 15.85 -1.61 17.05
N VAL A 136 15.78 -0.35 16.66
CA VAL A 136 14.64 0.26 15.98
C VAL A 136 15.05 0.67 14.58
N ASN A 137 14.24 0.36 13.60
CA ASN A 137 14.40 0.94 12.26
C ASN A 137 13.91 2.40 12.31
N VAL A 138 14.79 3.34 12.02
CA VAL A 138 14.51 4.79 12.09
C VAL A 138 13.28 5.17 11.23
N PHE A 139 13.05 4.48 10.13
CA PHE A 139 11.95 4.76 9.20
C PHE A 139 10.69 3.93 9.45
N SER A 140 10.70 2.93 10.34
CA SER A 140 9.53 2.07 10.60
C SER A 140 8.37 2.78 11.31
N SER A 141 8.64 3.94 11.91
CA SER A 141 7.67 4.72 12.68
C SER A 141 7.54 6.16 12.16
N MET A 142 7.71 6.36 10.86
CA MET A 142 7.44 7.67 10.27
C MET A 142 5.94 7.93 10.31
N GLY A 143 5.48 8.65 11.33
CA GLY A 143 4.07 9.01 11.50
C GLY A 143 3.52 9.91 10.38
N THR A 144 4.37 10.68 9.71
CA THR A 144 3.98 11.55 8.59
C THR A 144 5.13 11.73 7.62
N ILE A 145 4.90 11.44 6.34
CA ILE A 145 5.81 11.82 5.25
C ILE A 145 5.30 13.13 4.66
N SER A 146 5.96 14.26 4.95
CA SER A 146 5.69 15.54 4.28
C SER A 146 6.50 15.62 3.00
N ALA A 147 5.88 15.35 1.86
CA ALA A 147 6.50 15.45 0.56
C ALA A 147 5.65 16.31 -0.38
N LYS A 148 6.30 17.15 -1.17
CA LYS A 148 5.60 17.90 -2.24
C LYS A 148 5.07 16.98 -3.33
N VAL A 149 5.79 15.91 -3.62
CA VAL A 149 5.43 14.84 -4.56
C VAL A 149 5.98 13.53 -3.99
N LEU A 150 5.14 12.51 -3.90
CA LEU A 150 5.55 11.14 -3.58
C LEU A 150 5.51 10.30 -4.87
N ASN A 151 6.67 9.97 -5.43
CA ASN A 151 6.78 9.07 -6.57
C ASN A 151 7.05 7.66 -6.07
N MET A 152 6.16 6.73 -6.37
CA MET A 152 6.29 5.33 -6.03
C MET A 152 6.47 4.49 -7.29
N THR A 153 7.47 3.62 -7.32
CA THR A 153 7.72 2.68 -8.43
C THR A 153 7.10 1.31 -8.19
N GLY A 154 6.48 1.11 -7.03
CA GLY A 154 5.78 -0.10 -6.63
C GLY A 154 4.35 0.18 -6.18
N ASN A 155 3.68 -0.84 -5.63
CA ASN A 155 2.31 -0.73 -5.14
C ASN A 155 2.24 0.02 -3.80
N ILE A 156 1.13 0.71 -3.58
CA ILE A 156 0.72 1.14 -2.24
C ILE A 156 -0.13 0.02 -1.67
N ALA A 157 0.36 -0.65 -0.63
CA ALA A 157 -0.40 -1.66 0.10
C ALA A 157 -1.07 -1.00 1.31
N VAL A 158 -2.39 -0.98 1.31
CA VAL A 158 -3.22 -0.54 2.43
C VAL A 158 -3.93 -1.77 2.95
N THR A 159 -3.73 -2.11 4.22
CA THR A 159 -4.38 -3.27 4.84
C THR A 159 -5.83 -2.96 5.19
N ASP A 160 -6.63 -4.00 5.46
CA ASP A 160 -8.03 -3.88 5.83
C ASP A 160 -8.24 -2.88 6.97
N ASN A 161 -9.34 -2.15 6.91
CA ASN A 161 -9.71 -1.10 7.87
C ASN A 161 -8.73 0.07 7.95
N ASN A 162 -7.86 0.24 6.94
CA ASN A 162 -7.04 1.42 6.74
C ASN A 162 -7.46 2.15 5.47
N TYR A 163 -7.24 3.45 5.43
CA TYR A 163 -7.84 4.35 4.44
C TYR A 163 -6.79 5.12 3.65
N ILE A 164 -7.02 5.30 2.36
CA ILE A 164 -6.43 6.39 1.59
C ILE A 164 -7.38 7.57 1.72
N ASN A 165 -7.01 8.57 2.53
CA ASN A 165 -7.80 9.77 2.74
C ASN A 165 -7.32 10.89 1.83
N VAL A 166 -8.26 11.55 1.15
CA VAL A 166 -8.01 12.73 0.30
C VAL A 166 -8.89 13.87 0.81
N GLY A 167 -8.28 15.05 0.97
CA GLY A 167 -8.93 16.20 1.57
C GLY A 167 -8.64 16.37 3.07
N THR A 168 -8.96 17.52 3.64
CA THR A 168 -8.58 17.87 5.02
C THR A 168 -9.47 17.20 6.07
N GLY A 169 -10.68 16.81 5.70
CA GLY A 169 -11.69 16.25 6.60
C GLY A 169 -12.12 14.83 6.23
N THR A 170 -11.25 14.03 5.61
CA THR A 170 -11.62 12.72 5.08
C THR A 170 -12.74 12.82 4.02
N ASP A 171 -12.59 13.81 3.12
CA ASP A 171 -13.62 14.16 2.13
C ASP A 171 -13.85 13.02 1.12
N LEU A 172 -12.77 12.36 0.68
CA LEU A 172 -12.82 11.14 -0.13
C LEU A 172 -11.97 10.05 0.53
N GLN A 173 -12.52 8.86 0.64
CA GLN A 173 -11.86 7.68 1.19
C GLN A 173 -11.88 6.52 0.21
N ILE A 174 -10.76 5.78 0.13
CA ILE A 174 -10.67 4.50 -0.58
C ILE A 174 -10.16 3.48 0.42
N TYR A 175 -10.91 2.40 0.64
CA TYR A 175 -10.56 1.38 1.64
C TYR A 175 -11.23 0.03 1.36
N HIS A 176 -10.78 -0.99 2.10
CA HIS A 176 -11.41 -2.30 2.21
C HIS A 176 -11.70 -2.59 3.68
N ASP A 177 -12.91 -3.04 4.03
CA ASP A 177 -13.31 -3.25 5.42
C ASP A 177 -13.07 -4.68 5.94
N GLY A 178 -12.40 -5.51 5.09
CA GLY A 178 -12.19 -6.94 5.33
C GLY A 178 -13.24 -7.80 4.63
N THR A 179 -14.26 -7.20 4.00
CA THR A 179 -15.31 -7.86 3.24
C THR A 179 -15.54 -7.17 1.91
N ASP A 180 -15.73 -5.85 1.91
CA ASP A 180 -16.08 -5.05 0.76
C ASP A 180 -15.10 -3.88 0.53
N SER A 181 -15.00 -3.42 -0.71
CA SER A 181 -14.17 -2.28 -1.13
C SER A 181 -15.03 -1.05 -1.41
N TYR A 182 -14.56 0.10 -0.97
CA TYR A 182 -15.31 1.36 -1.03
C TYR A 182 -14.51 2.49 -1.67
N ILE A 183 -15.21 3.32 -2.45
CA ILE A 183 -14.84 4.68 -2.81
C ILE A 183 -15.94 5.57 -2.23
N GLU A 184 -15.67 6.19 -1.09
CA GLU A 184 -16.67 6.94 -0.33
C GLU A 184 -16.36 8.44 -0.37
N ASN A 185 -17.31 9.24 -0.89
CA ASN A 185 -17.21 10.69 -0.94
C ASN A 185 -18.15 11.31 0.10
N ASN A 186 -17.57 11.91 1.13
CA ASN A 186 -18.30 12.45 2.28
C ASN A 186 -18.72 13.92 2.10
N THR A 187 -18.14 14.62 1.13
CA THR A 187 -18.45 16.03 0.89
C THR A 187 -18.50 16.35 -0.61
N GLY A 188 -19.49 17.12 -1.03
CA GLY A 188 -19.63 17.55 -2.42
C GLY A 188 -19.99 16.40 -3.38
N GLU A 189 -19.60 16.53 -4.63
CA GLU A 189 -19.88 15.58 -5.69
C GLU A 189 -18.65 14.70 -5.98
N LEU A 190 -18.87 13.41 -6.24
CA LEU A 190 -17.85 12.53 -6.83
C LEU A 190 -17.91 12.65 -8.36
N ASN A 191 -16.98 13.34 -8.97
CA ASN A 191 -16.87 13.49 -10.40
C ASN A 191 -15.90 12.44 -10.99
N VAL A 192 -16.43 11.42 -11.64
CA VAL A 192 -15.63 10.44 -12.41
C VAL A 192 -15.55 10.90 -13.86
N LYS A 193 -14.36 11.30 -14.32
CA LYS A 193 -14.16 11.84 -15.68
C LYS A 193 -13.29 10.89 -16.49
N ALA A 194 -13.85 10.34 -17.53
CA ALA A 194 -13.15 9.50 -18.51
C ALA A 194 -13.81 9.64 -19.89
N ASN A 195 -13.13 9.24 -20.95
CA ASN A 195 -13.74 9.12 -22.26
C ASN A 195 -14.78 8.01 -22.25
N ASN A 196 -14.43 6.86 -21.65
CA ASN A 196 -15.31 5.71 -21.51
C ASN A 196 -15.22 5.19 -20.08
N ILE A 197 -16.34 4.70 -19.54
CA ILE A 197 -16.43 4.01 -18.25
C ILE A 197 -17.07 2.67 -18.48
N THR A 198 -16.47 1.61 -17.96
CA THR A 198 -17.02 0.26 -17.99
C THR A 198 -17.07 -0.29 -16.56
N ILE A 199 -18.21 -0.88 -16.18
CA ILE A 199 -18.38 -1.61 -14.92
C ILE A 199 -18.61 -3.08 -15.26
N GLN A 200 -17.77 -3.95 -14.71
CA GLN A 200 -17.73 -5.38 -15.00
C GLN A 200 -17.62 -6.21 -13.71
N SER A 201 -17.97 -7.48 -13.78
CA SER A 201 -17.61 -8.48 -12.78
C SER A 201 -16.09 -8.77 -12.83
N ASP A 202 -15.58 -9.49 -11.84
CA ASP A 202 -14.22 -10.04 -11.81
C ASP A 202 -13.93 -11.03 -12.95
N THR A 203 -14.98 -11.68 -13.48
CA THR A 203 -14.92 -12.61 -14.62
C THR A 203 -15.05 -11.93 -15.97
N GLY A 204 -15.24 -10.59 -16.01
CA GLY A 204 -15.32 -9.80 -17.24
C GLY A 204 -16.74 -9.66 -17.81
N GLU A 205 -17.79 -10.07 -17.09
CA GLU A 205 -19.16 -9.79 -17.49
C GLU A 205 -19.45 -8.29 -17.36
N THR A 206 -19.93 -7.67 -18.43
CA THR A 206 -20.24 -6.25 -18.46
C THR A 206 -21.64 -5.98 -17.88
N PHE A 207 -21.72 -5.04 -16.92
CA PHE A 207 -22.96 -4.55 -16.35
C PHE A 207 -23.39 -3.22 -16.95
N LEU A 208 -22.42 -2.32 -17.18
CA LEU A 208 -22.67 -0.98 -17.69
C LEU A 208 -21.49 -0.47 -18.51
N THR A 209 -21.79 0.22 -19.63
CA THR A 209 -20.82 1.07 -20.32
C THR A 209 -21.35 2.48 -20.48
N MET A 210 -20.46 3.45 -20.43
CA MET A 210 -20.71 4.86 -20.76
C MET A 210 -19.64 5.29 -21.75
N ASP A 211 -20.03 5.60 -22.97
CA ASP A 211 -19.09 5.95 -24.03
C ASP A 211 -19.32 7.37 -24.50
N VAL A 212 -18.21 8.13 -24.67
CA VAL A 212 -18.28 9.50 -25.19
C VAL A 212 -18.89 9.50 -26.59
N ASN A 213 -19.90 10.34 -26.83
CA ASN A 213 -20.65 10.48 -28.09
C ASN A 213 -21.49 9.27 -28.51
N ASP A 214 -21.62 8.26 -27.68
CA ASP A 214 -22.52 7.11 -27.94
C ASP A 214 -23.66 7.10 -26.93
N GLY A 215 -23.41 6.73 -25.69
CA GLY A 215 -24.47 6.74 -24.67
C GLY A 215 -24.14 5.89 -23.46
N VAL A 216 -25.20 5.49 -22.78
CA VAL A 216 -25.16 4.58 -21.63
C VAL A 216 -25.85 3.28 -22.02
N ASP A 217 -25.14 2.18 -21.88
CA ASP A 217 -25.65 0.83 -22.10
C ASP A 217 -25.67 0.04 -20.80
N ILE A 218 -26.77 -0.67 -20.53
CA ILE A 218 -26.93 -1.57 -19.39
C ILE A 218 -27.13 -2.99 -19.90
N PHE A 219 -26.42 -3.94 -19.30
CA PHE A 219 -26.37 -5.33 -19.74
C PHE A 219 -26.93 -6.30 -18.69
N HIS A 220 -27.36 -7.45 -19.13
CA HIS A 220 -27.63 -8.64 -18.33
C HIS A 220 -27.10 -9.84 -19.11
N ASP A 221 -26.23 -10.65 -18.50
CA ASP A 221 -25.54 -11.76 -19.16
C ASP A 221 -24.85 -11.33 -20.47
N ASN A 222 -24.12 -10.22 -20.44
CA ASN A 222 -23.47 -9.59 -21.62
C ASN A 222 -24.43 -9.23 -22.77
N VAL A 223 -25.75 -9.27 -22.56
CA VAL A 223 -26.76 -8.85 -23.55
C VAL A 223 -27.30 -7.47 -23.18
N LYS A 224 -27.14 -6.50 -24.10
CA LYS A 224 -27.67 -5.14 -23.92
C LYS A 224 -29.18 -5.19 -23.71
N LYS A 225 -29.69 -4.62 -22.62
CA LYS A 225 -31.10 -4.54 -22.24
C LYS A 225 -31.64 -3.12 -22.29
N PHE A 226 -30.81 -2.14 -22.08
CA PHE A 226 -31.15 -0.71 -22.13
C PHE A 226 -30.02 0.06 -22.79
N GLU A 227 -30.37 1.05 -23.61
CA GLU A 227 -29.41 1.99 -24.18
C GLU A 227 -30.01 3.39 -24.30
N THR A 228 -29.15 4.41 -24.18
CA THR A 228 -29.51 5.77 -24.56
C THR A 228 -28.94 6.08 -25.94
N THR A 229 -29.74 6.73 -26.80
CA THR A 229 -29.37 7.11 -28.16
C THR A 229 -29.70 8.59 -28.41
N SER A 230 -29.25 9.15 -29.53
CA SER A 230 -29.59 10.51 -29.93
C SER A 230 -31.12 10.70 -30.17
N ALA A 231 -31.87 9.62 -30.39
CA ALA A 231 -33.32 9.65 -30.58
C ALA A 231 -34.13 9.37 -29.31
N GLY A 232 -33.49 8.93 -28.22
CA GLY A 232 -34.12 8.58 -26.96
C GLY A 232 -33.49 7.38 -26.28
N ALA A 233 -34.30 6.49 -25.70
CA ALA A 233 -33.85 5.27 -25.06
C ALA A 233 -34.51 4.03 -25.65
N THR A 234 -33.78 2.93 -25.73
CA THR A 234 -34.24 1.64 -26.19
C THR A 234 -34.24 0.62 -25.06
N VAL A 235 -35.33 -0.15 -24.93
CA VAL A 235 -35.39 -1.33 -24.05
C VAL A 235 -35.49 -2.57 -24.93
N THR A 236 -34.50 -3.46 -24.80
CA THR A 236 -34.48 -4.74 -25.50
C THR A 236 -35.12 -5.81 -24.63
N GLY A 237 -36.38 -6.16 -24.95
CA GLY A 237 -37.18 -7.10 -24.20
C GLY A 237 -38.49 -6.48 -23.67
N ALA A 238 -39.03 -7.05 -22.61
CA ALA A 238 -40.27 -6.55 -22.00
C ALA A 238 -39.98 -5.40 -21.02
N LEU A 239 -40.71 -4.30 -21.11
CA LEU A 239 -40.76 -3.25 -20.10
C LEU A 239 -42.02 -3.48 -19.24
N THR A 240 -41.83 -3.78 -17.96
CA THR A 240 -42.91 -3.85 -16.97
C THR A 240 -42.94 -2.55 -16.17
N VAL A 241 -44.09 -1.87 -16.23
CA VAL A 241 -44.31 -0.65 -15.42
C VAL A 241 -45.36 -0.98 -14.36
N SER A 242 -44.98 -0.89 -13.09
CA SER A 242 -45.83 -1.32 -11.96
C SER A 242 -46.96 -0.33 -11.60
N THR A 243 -46.95 0.87 -12.14
CA THR A 243 -47.97 1.89 -11.83
C THR A 243 -48.58 2.45 -13.12
N THR A 244 -48.08 3.57 -13.61
CA THR A 244 -48.66 4.29 -14.74
C THR A 244 -47.57 4.74 -15.70
N VAL A 245 -47.77 4.55 -16.98
CA VAL A 245 -47.02 5.22 -18.04
C VAL A 245 -47.76 6.54 -18.35
N ALA A 246 -47.22 7.64 -17.87
CA ALA A 246 -47.74 8.99 -18.28
C ALA A 246 -47.03 9.37 -19.58
N ALA A 247 -47.71 9.22 -20.71
CA ALA A 247 -47.17 9.61 -22.02
C ALA A 247 -48.15 10.59 -22.69
N THR A 248 -47.63 11.70 -23.22
CA THR A 248 -48.43 12.65 -24.02
C THR A 248 -48.82 12.07 -25.39
N ASN A 249 -48.01 11.19 -25.93
CA ASN A 249 -48.26 10.44 -27.13
C ASN A 249 -47.64 9.04 -26.98
N ILE A 250 -48.44 8.01 -27.04
CA ILE A 250 -47.99 6.65 -27.28
C ILE A 250 -47.97 6.52 -28.79
N GLY A 251 -46.80 6.71 -29.39
CA GLY A 251 -46.58 6.57 -30.84
C GLY A 251 -46.99 5.17 -31.34
N ASN A 252 -46.74 4.85 -32.59
CA ASN A 252 -47.14 3.62 -33.26
C ASN A 252 -47.00 2.36 -32.38
N ILE A 253 -48.10 1.88 -31.80
CA ILE A 253 -48.19 0.57 -31.16
C ILE A 253 -48.28 -0.47 -32.26
N THR A 254 -47.17 -1.04 -32.68
CA THR A 254 -47.14 -2.12 -33.69
C THR A 254 -47.50 -3.50 -33.13
N SER A 255 -47.74 -3.61 -31.83
CA SER A 255 -48.05 -4.89 -31.17
C SER A 255 -49.54 -5.01 -30.85
N ARG A 256 -50.12 -6.17 -31.14
CA ARG A 256 -51.55 -6.46 -31.09
C ARG A 256 -52.14 -6.76 -29.71
N ASN A 257 -51.46 -6.56 -28.62
CA ASN A 257 -51.98 -6.92 -27.31
C ASN A 257 -51.99 -5.73 -26.36
N LEU A 258 -52.99 -4.87 -26.45
CA LEU A 258 -53.38 -4.01 -25.33
C LEU A 258 -54.40 -4.80 -24.50
N ILE A 259 -53.98 -5.49 -23.43
CA ILE A 259 -54.88 -6.14 -22.48
C ILE A 259 -55.19 -5.14 -21.38
N THR A 260 -56.41 -4.63 -21.36
CA THR A 260 -56.95 -3.88 -20.21
C THR A 260 -57.69 -4.85 -19.30
N THR A 261 -57.30 -4.97 -18.04
CA THR A 261 -57.87 -5.92 -17.07
C THR A 261 -59.12 -5.39 -16.35
N THR A 262 -59.66 -4.24 -16.74
CA THR A 262 -60.72 -3.54 -15.97
C THR A 262 -62.11 -3.55 -16.59
N SER A 263 -62.30 -4.22 -17.76
CA SER A 263 -63.66 -4.36 -18.31
C SER A 263 -63.95 -5.77 -18.73
N THR A 264 -65.05 -6.31 -18.29
CA THR A 264 -65.60 -7.62 -18.67
C THR A 264 -66.56 -7.59 -19.88
N SER A 265 -66.79 -6.41 -20.46
CA SER A 265 -67.74 -6.21 -21.57
C SER A 265 -67.02 -5.86 -22.86
N ALA A 266 -67.18 -6.67 -23.86
CA ALA A 266 -66.75 -6.36 -25.23
C ALA A 266 -67.64 -5.23 -25.82
N PRO A 267 -67.07 -4.28 -26.59
CA PRO A 267 -67.89 -3.28 -27.29
C PRO A 267 -68.84 -3.94 -28.24
N SER A 268 -70.03 -3.36 -28.43
CA SER A 268 -71.06 -3.85 -29.32
C SER A 268 -70.57 -3.90 -30.76
N SER A 269 -70.97 -4.96 -31.51
CA SER A 269 -70.59 -5.15 -32.91
C SER A 269 -71.08 -3.96 -33.74
N GLY A 270 -70.14 -3.20 -34.31
CA GLY A 270 -70.49 -2.07 -35.23
C GLY A 270 -69.77 -0.76 -34.88
N THR A 271 -68.97 -0.71 -33.85
CA THR A 271 -68.15 0.48 -33.51
C THR A 271 -66.70 0.16 -33.85
N GLY A 272 -66.14 0.81 -34.86
CA GLY A 272 -64.75 0.80 -35.24
C GLY A 272 -64.38 -0.14 -36.43
N SER A 273 -63.25 0.11 -37.05
CA SER A 273 -62.68 -0.69 -38.14
C SER A 273 -61.75 -1.77 -37.54
N ASN A 274 -61.49 -2.80 -38.36
CA ASN A 274 -60.68 -3.93 -38.00
C ASN A 274 -59.24 -3.45 -37.61
N GLY A 275 -58.94 -3.51 -36.35
CA GLY A 275 -57.64 -3.05 -35.79
C GLY A 275 -57.70 -1.93 -34.79
N ASP A 276 -58.88 -1.38 -34.48
CA ASP A 276 -59.07 -0.34 -33.49
C ASP A 276 -59.02 -0.92 -32.07
N PHE A 277 -58.37 -0.19 -31.16
CA PHE A 277 -58.32 -0.49 -29.73
C PHE A 277 -59.32 0.37 -28.99
N TYR A 278 -60.18 -0.25 -28.20
CA TYR A 278 -61.15 0.50 -27.35
C TYR A 278 -60.69 0.50 -25.92
N LEU A 279 -60.49 1.69 -25.36
CA LEU A 279 -60.37 1.89 -23.94
C LEU A 279 -61.77 2.06 -23.36
N ILE A 280 -62.26 1.06 -22.63
CA ILE A 280 -63.50 1.19 -21.87
C ILE A 280 -63.11 1.73 -20.49
N HIS A 281 -63.52 2.93 -20.17
CA HIS A 281 -63.35 3.53 -18.88
C HIS A 281 -64.71 3.52 -18.17
N ASP A 282 -64.80 2.76 -17.07
CA ASP A 282 -65.96 2.85 -16.18
C ASP A 282 -65.86 4.10 -15.38
N ALA A 283 -66.93 4.92 -15.32
CA ALA A 283 -67.07 6.14 -14.59
C ALA A 283 -67.21 5.92 -13.07
#